data_b70174ad18ac80f2b3ac7f93d7ea2e68
#
_entry.id   b70174ad18ac80f2b3ac7f93d7ea2e68
#
_cell.length_a   1.000
_cell.length_b   1.000
_cell.length_c   1.000
_cell.angle_alpha   90.00
_cell.angle_beta   90.00
_cell.angle_gamma   90.00
#
_symmetry.space_group_name_H-M   'P 1'
#
loop_
_entity.id
_entity.type
_entity.pdbx_description
1 polymer ?
#
loop_
_entity_poly.entity_id
_entity_poly.type
_entity_poly.pdbx_seq_one_letter_code
_entity_poly.pdbx_strand_id
1 'polypeptide(L)'
;MSDAIFWDVYESPIGPLTLIAGEGGLRGLWFPGKTPVPSEAARRPMPAVTEQLEAYFQGERRAFDLELDMRGTPLDREVWRRLLDIPYGQTESYGELAARVDPDLFGSDCEPWQRARAVGAANGRNPVSIIVPCHRVIGADGSLTGYGGGLHRKQALLELEGSGRPDPAWRTRQTSLL
;
A
#
# COMPACT_ATOMS: atom_id res chain seq x y z
N MET A 1 19.91 17.05 12.33
CA MET A 1 19.01 16.64 13.43
C MET A 1 18.48 15.26 13.08
N SER A 2 18.58 14.30 13.98
CA SER A 2 18.04 12.98 13.74
C SER A 2 16.52 13.09 13.83
N ASP A 3 15.89 12.83 12.69
CA ASP A 3 14.46 12.76 12.51
C ASP A 3 13.91 11.63 13.43
N ALA A 4 13.19 11.99 14.47
CA ALA A 4 12.69 11.04 15.45
C ALA A 4 11.71 10.08 14.77
N ILE A 5 12.04 8.79 14.78
CA ILE A 5 11.20 7.73 14.22
C ILE A 5 10.54 6.98 15.37
N PHE A 6 9.25 6.73 15.26
CA PHE A 6 8.48 5.89 16.18
C PHE A 6 7.64 4.89 15.40
N TRP A 7 7.20 3.84 16.08
CA TRP A 7 6.52 2.72 15.45
C TRP A 7 5.44 2.13 16.34
N ASP A 8 4.52 1.41 15.73
CA ASP A 8 3.49 0.62 16.41
C ASP A 8 3.09 -0.58 15.56
N VAL A 9 2.27 -1.46 16.11
CA VAL A 9 1.66 -2.59 15.40
C VAL A 9 0.15 -2.47 15.48
N TYR A 10 -0.50 -2.61 14.34
CA TYR A 10 -1.95 -2.73 14.25
C TYR A 10 -2.33 -4.16 13.85
N GLU A 11 -3.12 -4.83 14.68
CA GLU A 11 -3.65 -6.17 14.41
C GLU A 11 -4.83 -6.06 13.43
N SER A 12 -4.54 -6.22 12.14
CA SER A 12 -5.56 -6.15 11.11
C SER A 12 -6.18 -7.52 10.83
N PRO A 13 -7.38 -7.55 10.20
CA PRO A 13 -7.97 -8.81 9.76
C PRO A 13 -7.14 -9.60 8.73
N ILE A 14 -6.16 -8.97 8.08
CA ILE A 14 -5.23 -9.62 7.13
C ILE A 14 -3.84 -9.85 7.71
N GLY A 15 -3.71 -9.78 9.02
CA GLY A 15 -2.48 -9.97 9.78
C GLY A 15 -1.92 -8.67 10.36
N PRO A 16 -0.90 -8.78 11.21
CA PRO A 16 -0.31 -7.61 11.86
C PRO A 16 0.33 -6.68 10.83
N LEU A 17 0.17 -5.38 11.02
CA LEU A 17 0.75 -4.32 10.21
C LEU A 17 1.70 -3.50 11.08
N THR A 18 2.96 -3.38 10.64
CA THR A 18 3.92 -2.50 11.29
C THR A 18 3.77 -1.09 10.74
N LEU A 19 3.52 -0.14 11.62
CA LEU A 19 3.38 1.28 11.33
C LEU A 19 4.68 1.97 11.72
N ILE A 20 5.21 2.82 10.83
CA ILE A 20 6.38 3.66 11.14
C ILE A 20 6.05 5.10 10.75
N ALA A 21 6.32 6.03 11.65
CA ALA A 21 6.12 7.45 11.43
C ALA A 21 7.31 8.28 11.92
N GLY A 22 7.38 9.50 11.43
CA GLY A 22 8.31 10.52 11.86
C GLY A 22 7.60 11.85 12.01
N GLU A 23 8.36 12.93 12.17
CA GLU A 23 7.80 14.26 12.33
C GLU A 23 6.96 14.74 11.13
N GLY A 24 7.28 14.27 9.91
CA GLY A 24 6.57 14.61 8.67
C GLY A 24 5.37 13.73 8.36
N GLY A 25 5.02 12.76 9.20
CA GLY A 25 3.89 11.86 8.99
C GLY A 25 4.26 10.39 8.92
N LEU A 26 3.33 9.58 8.37
CA LEU A 26 3.49 8.15 8.22
C LEU A 26 4.49 7.84 7.09
N ARG A 27 5.51 7.06 7.41
CA ARG A 27 6.60 6.65 6.49
C ARG A 27 6.48 5.23 6.01
N GLY A 28 5.82 4.39 6.80
CA GLY A 28 5.73 2.99 6.51
C GLY A 28 4.51 2.33 7.10
N LEU A 29 3.96 1.41 6.31
CA LEU A 29 2.96 0.45 6.71
C LEU A 29 3.29 -0.84 5.99
N TRP A 30 3.80 -1.82 6.72
CA TRP A 30 4.28 -3.07 6.15
C TRP A 30 3.68 -4.30 6.80
N PHE A 31 3.60 -5.35 6.00
CA PHE A 31 3.34 -6.70 6.48
C PHE A 31 4.60 -7.30 7.14
N PRO A 32 4.45 -8.30 8.02
CA PRO A 32 5.57 -8.89 8.76
C PRO A 32 6.72 -9.35 7.86
N GLY A 33 7.95 -9.24 8.37
CA GLY A 33 9.17 -9.76 7.72
C GLY A 33 9.82 -8.81 6.70
N LYS A 34 9.30 -7.60 6.50
CA LYS A 34 9.83 -6.68 5.48
C LYS A 34 10.75 -5.58 5.99
N THR A 35 10.72 -5.27 7.27
CA THR A 35 11.48 -4.12 7.78
C THR A 35 11.96 -4.39 9.20
N PRO A 36 13.22 -4.03 9.52
CA PRO A 36 13.66 -3.97 10.90
C PRO A 36 12.80 -2.93 11.64
N VAL A 37 12.18 -3.35 12.73
CA VAL A 37 11.52 -2.40 13.64
C VAL A 37 12.55 -1.61 14.42
N PRO A 38 12.31 -0.32 14.69
CA PRO A 38 13.10 0.46 15.62
C PRO A 38 13.13 -0.19 17.02
N SER A 39 13.95 0.34 17.92
CA SER A 39 14.02 -0.16 19.31
C SER A 39 12.66 -0.07 20.00
N GLU A 40 12.39 -0.94 20.98
CA GLU A 40 11.14 -0.94 21.74
C GLU A 40 10.89 0.41 22.44
N ALA A 41 11.94 1.12 22.81
CA ALA A 41 11.86 2.47 23.37
C ALA A 41 11.22 3.52 22.43
N ALA A 42 11.21 3.25 21.13
CA ALA A 42 10.58 4.10 20.13
C ALA A 42 9.12 3.71 19.81
N ARG A 43 8.58 2.69 20.47
CA ARG A 43 7.19 2.28 20.27
C ARG A 43 6.23 3.28 20.89
N ARG A 44 5.24 3.73 20.10
CA ARG A 44 4.22 4.68 20.54
C ARG A 44 2.90 4.41 19.83
N PRO A 45 1.75 4.44 20.54
CA PRO A 45 0.44 4.33 19.91
C PRO A 45 0.23 5.40 18.83
N MET A 46 -0.40 4.99 17.72
CA MET A 46 -0.74 5.87 16.59
C MET A 46 -2.25 5.87 16.35
N PRO A 47 -3.07 6.42 17.27
CA PRO A 47 -4.54 6.32 17.18
C PRO A 47 -5.10 6.91 15.90
N ALA A 48 -4.55 8.01 15.40
CA ALA A 48 -4.98 8.62 14.14
C ALA A 48 -4.85 7.67 12.93
N VAL A 49 -3.88 6.76 12.93
CA VAL A 49 -3.69 5.77 11.88
C VAL A 49 -4.55 4.53 12.14
N THR A 50 -4.50 4.00 13.36
CA THR A 50 -5.19 2.74 13.70
C THR A 50 -6.71 2.86 13.64
N GLU A 51 -7.29 3.98 14.06
CA GLU A 51 -8.73 4.26 13.95
C GLU A 51 -9.20 4.31 12.48
N GLN A 52 -8.41 4.92 11.60
CA GLN A 52 -8.73 4.96 10.17
C GLN A 52 -8.59 3.59 9.50
N LEU A 53 -7.58 2.79 9.88
CA LEU A 53 -7.45 1.41 9.41
C LEU A 53 -8.61 0.54 9.90
N GLU A 54 -9.01 0.67 11.15
CA GLU A 54 -10.16 -0.04 11.71
C GLU A 54 -11.43 0.26 10.91
N ALA A 55 -11.75 1.54 10.70
CA ALA A 55 -12.90 1.96 9.91
C ALA A 55 -12.82 1.48 8.45
N TYR A 56 -11.62 1.44 7.86
CA TYR A 56 -11.42 0.88 6.52
C TYR A 56 -11.74 -0.62 6.47
N PHE A 57 -11.21 -1.40 7.40
CA PHE A 57 -11.47 -2.85 7.45
C PHE A 57 -12.91 -3.21 7.82
N GLN A 58 -13.63 -2.29 8.47
CA GLN A 58 -15.08 -2.41 8.72
C GLN A 58 -15.94 -2.01 7.51
N GLY A 59 -15.32 -1.48 6.44
CA GLY A 59 -16.03 -0.98 5.25
C GLY A 59 -16.69 0.38 5.44
N GLU A 60 -16.38 1.08 6.53
CA GLU A 60 -16.95 2.38 6.88
C GLU A 60 -16.16 3.55 6.30
N ARG A 61 -14.89 3.32 5.97
CA ARG A 61 -13.98 4.32 5.41
C ARG A 61 -13.44 3.88 4.04
N ARG A 62 -13.45 4.79 3.08
CA ARG A 62 -12.97 4.55 1.70
C ARG A 62 -11.74 5.37 1.33
N ALA A 63 -11.40 6.39 2.09
CA ALA A 63 -10.24 7.25 1.89
C ALA A 63 -9.57 7.55 3.23
N PHE A 64 -8.24 7.71 3.20
CA PHE A 64 -7.45 8.04 4.38
C PHE A 64 -7.13 9.53 4.40
N ASP A 65 -7.19 10.13 5.57
CA ASP A 65 -6.79 11.51 5.86
C ASP A 65 -5.59 11.49 6.82
N LEU A 66 -4.41 11.29 6.25
CA LEU A 66 -3.15 11.10 6.99
C LEU A 66 -2.02 11.85 6.28
N GLU A 67 -1.18 12.49 7.06
CA GLU A 67 0.09 13.03 6.57
C GLU A 67 1.03 11.88 6.21
N LEU A 68 1.57 11.90 4.97
CA LEU A 68 2.47 10.87 4.46
C LEU A 68 3.85 11.46 4.18
N ASP A 69 4.90 10.85 4.74
CA ASP A 69 6.30 11.18 4.45
C ASP A 69 6.97 10.06 3.64
N MET A 70 6.55 9.93 2.38
CA MET A 70 7.03 8.90 1.46
C MET A 70 8.39 9.30 0.85
N ARG A 71 9.41 8.52 1.13
CA ARG A 71 10.78 8.76 0.65
C ARG A 71 11.16 7.73 -0.41
N GLY A 72 11.55 8.21 -1.58
CA GLY A 72 11.92 7.38 -2.72
C GLY A 72 12.50 8.21 -3.86
N THR A 73 12.81 7.56 -4.97
CA THR A 73 13.25 8.24 -6.19
C THR A 73 12.13 9.15 -6.74
N PRO A 74 12.44 10.08 -7.64
CA PRO A 74 11.40 10.88 -8.31
C PRO A 74 10.32 10.03 -8.97
N LEU A 75 10.71 8.94 -9.65
CA LEU A 75 9.77 7.99 -10.25
C LEU A 75 8.90 7.29 -9.21
N ASP A 76 9.50 6.80 -8.11
CA ASP A 76 8.75 6.14 -7.03
C ASP A 76 7.68 7.06 -6.47
N ARG A 77 8.05 8.29 -6.12
CA ARG A 77 7.12 9.28 -5.54
C ARG A 77 6.00 9.65 -6.50
N GLU A 78 6.30 9.81 -7.79
CA GLU A 78 5.27 10.09 -8.79
C GLU A 78 4.32 8.89 -8.94
N VAL A 79 4.82 7.67 -9.02
CA VAL A 79 3.99 6.46 -9.06
C VAL A 79 3.10 6.37 -7.82
N TRP A 80 3.64 6.54 -6.62
CA TRP A 80 2.86 6.47 -5.38
C TRP A 80 1.79 7.57 -5.30
N ARG A 81 2.09 8.76 -5.80
CA ARG A 81 1.09 9.83 -5.91
C ARG A 81 -0.05 9.45 -6.88
N ARG A 82 0.28 8.83 -8.02
CA ARG A 82 -0.74 8.35 -8.97
C ARG A 82 -1.58 7.19 -8.41
N LEU A 83 -1.00 6.36 -7.54
CA LEU A 83 -1.78 5.31 -6.85
C LEU A 83 -2.89 5.90 -5.99
N LEU A 84 -2.65 7.02 -5.32
CA LEU A 84 -3.66 7.71 -4.50
C LEU A 84 -4.87 8.20 -5.31
N ASP A 85 -4.70 8.41 -6.62
CA ASP A 85 -5.78 8.81 -7.53
C ASP A 85 -6.71 7.63 -7.93
N ILE A 86 -6.33 6.37 -7.67
CA ILE A 86 -7.15 5.20 -7.99
C ILE A 86 -8.26 5.07 -6.93
N PRO A 87 -9.55 5.23 -7.31
CA PRO A 87 -10.63 5.23 -6.34
C PRO A 87 -10.82 3.87 -5.66
N TYR A 88 -11.38 3.91 -4.45
CA TYR A 88 -11.84 2.73 -3.72
C TYR A 88 -12.78 1.87 -4.59
N GLY A 89 -12.52 0.56 -4.65
CA GLY A 89 -13.30 -0.40 -5.43
C GLY A 89 -12.99 -0.39 -6.94
N GLN A 90 -12.01 0.39 -7.39
CA GLN A 90 -11.54 0.39 -8.77
C GLN A 90 -10.14 -0.20 -8.89
N THR A 91 -9.82 -0.67 -10.07
CA THR A 91 -8.50 -1.20 -10.41
C THR A 91 -7.98 -0.56 -11.69
N GLU A 92 -6.67 -0.57 -11.83
CA GLU A 92 -5.96 -0.05 -13.00
C GLU A 92 -4.84 -1.03 -13.37
N SER A 93 -4.54 -1.16 -14.64
CA SER A 93 -3.41 -1.96 -15.09
C SER A 93 -2.09 -1.19 -14.94
N TYR A 94 -0.97 -1.92 -14.90
CA TYR A 94 0.36 -1.28 -14.88
C TYR A 94 0.61 -0.38 -16.09
N GLY A 95 0.05 -0.74 -17.26
CA GLY A 95 0.16 0.07 -18.48
C GLY A 95 -0.64 1.37 -18.40
N GLU A 96 -1.86 1.31 -17.88
CA GLU A 96 -2.71 2.49 -17.64
C GLU A 96 -2.07 3.43 -16.62
N LEU A 97 -1.56 2.89 -15.52
CA LEU A 97 -0.84 3.68 -14.52
C LEU A 97 0.40 4.34 -15.12
N ALA A 98 1.20 3.60 -15.93
CA ALA A 98 2.38 4.12 -16.60
C ALA A 98 2.06 5.26 -17.57
N ALA A 99 0.90 5.24 -18.22
CA ALA A 99 0.45 6.29 -19.12
C ALA A 99 0.14 7.62 -18.40
N ARG A 100 -0.11 7.57 -17.09
CA ARG A 100 -0.38 8.75 -16.25
C ARG A 100 0.86 9.32 -15.54
N VAL A 101 1.96 8.58 -15.57
CA VAL A 101 3.25 9.02 -14.99
C VAL A 101 3.95 9.94 -15.98
N ASP A 102 4.61 10.97 -15.46
CA ASP A 102 5.38 11.91 -16.25
C ASP A 102 6.40 11.15 -17.14
N PRO A 103 6.30 11.28 -18.48
CA PRO A 103 7.16 10.57 -19.40
C PRO A 103 8.64 10.90 -19.24
N ASP A 104 8.99 12.10 -18.76
CA ASP A 104 10.37 12.53 -18.57
C ASP A 104 11.08 11.73 -17.47
N LEU A 105 10.33 11.06 -16.59
CA LEU A 105 10.88 10.19 -15.55
C LEU A 105 11.36 8.83 -16.07
N PHE A 106 11.06 8.47 -17.33
CA PHE A 106 11.42 7.18 -17.92
C PHE A 106 12.63 7.23 -18.84
N GLY A 107 13.09 8.40 -19.23
CA GLY A 107 14.11 8.55 -20.29
C GLY A 107 13.51 8.49 -21.71
N SER A 108 14.23 9.08 -22.66
CA SER A 108 13.75 9.37 -24.02
C SER A 108 13.37 8.14 -24.86
N ASP A 109 14.05 7.02 -24.64
CA ASP A 109 13.93 5.82 -25.49
C ASP A 109 13.20 4.66 -24.79
N CYS A 110 12.42 4.99 -23.75
CA CYS A 110 11.73 3.99 -22.93
C CYS A 110 10.43 3.52 -23.60
N GLU A 111 10.40 2.26 -24.03
CA GLU A 111 9.24 1.63 -24.63
C GLU A 111 8.07 1.47 -23.64
N PRO A 112 6.80 1.43 -24.08
CA PRO A 112 5.64 1.31 -23.21
C PRO A 112 5.70 0.14 -22.21
N TRP A 113 6.17 -1.03 -22.65
CA TRP A 113 6.32 -2.19 -21.77
C TRP A 113 7.41 -2.01 -20.70
N GLN A 114 8.47 -1.26 -21.02
CA GLN A 114 9.53 -0.90 -20.08
C GLN A 114 8.99 0.08 -19.03
N ARG A 115 8.16 1.04 -19.44
CA ARG A 115 7.47 1.96 -18.52
C ARG A 115 6.55 1.21 -17.56
N ALA A 116 5.71 0.31 -18.07
CA ALA A 116 4.84 -0.53 -17.25
C ALA A 116 5.64 -1.38 -16.23
N ARG A 117 6.80 -1.91 -16.67
CA ARG A 117 7.70 -2.66 -15.78
C ARG A 117 8.34 -1.79 -14.71
N ALA A 118 8.80 -0.59 -15.07
CA ALA A 118 9.37 0.38 -14.12
C ALA A 118 8.33 0.83 -13.08
N VAL A 119 7.11 1.08 -13.52
CA VAL A 119 5.96 1.39 -12.65
C VAL A 119 5.63 0.20 -11.74
N GLY A 120 5.66 -1.01 -12.25
CA GLY A 120 5.47 -2.23 -11.45
C GLY A 120 6.52 -2.36 -10.35
N ALA A 121 7.78 -2.06 -10.64
CA ALA A 121 8.86 -2.04 -9.67
C ALA A 121 8.66 -0.95 -8.61
N ALA A 122 8.29 0.27 -9.00
CA ALA A 122 7.96 1.37 -8.07
C ALA A 122 6.74 1.05 -7.20
N ASN A 123 5.71 0.43 -7.79
CA ASN A 123 4.53 -0.08 -7.07
C ASN A 123 4.93 -1.09 -5.99
N GLY A 124 5.86 -2.00 -6.30
CA GLY A 124 6.39 -2.99 -5.35
C GLY A 124 7.25 -2.38 -4.22
N ARG A 125 7.79 -1.18 -4.41
CA ARG A 125 8.55 -0.43 -3.39
C ARG A 125 7.67 0.50 -2.55
N ASN A 126 6.35 0.51 -2.75
CA ASN A 126 5.43 1.32 -1.94
C ASN A 126 5.69 1.13 -0.44
N PRO A 127 6.06 2.19 0.28
CA PRO A 127 6.37 2.08 1.70
C PRO A 127 5.12 2.06 2.61
N VAL A 128 3.96 2.51 2.11
CA VAL A 128 2.74 2.68 2.92
C VAL A 128 1.60 1.87 2.30
N SER A 129 1.69 0.54 2.40
CA SER A 129 0.68 -0.36 1.84
C SER A 129 -0.73 -0.04 2.35
N ILE A 130 -1.75 -0.37 1.58
CA ILE A 130 -3.18 -0.14 1.88
C ILE A 130 -3.57 1.35 1.74
N ILE A 131 -2.94 2.24 2.47
CA ILE A 131 -3.21 3.70 2.44
C ILE A 131 -2.82 4.25 1.06
N VAL A 132 -1.62 3.92 0.59
CA VAL A 132 -1.24 4.09 -0.82
C VAL A 132 -1.60 2.78 -1.54
N PRO A 133 -2.65 2.77 -2.37
CA PRO A 133 -3.34 1.54 -2.75
C PRO A 133 -2.67 0.76 -3.88
N CYS A 134 -1.44 0.30 -3.67
CA CYS A 134 -0.72 -0.53 -4.65
C CYS A 134 -1.44 -1.86 -4.97
N HIS A 135 -2.34 -2.32 -4.10
CA HIS A 135 -3.20 -3.48 -4.35
C HIS A 135 -4.23 -3.26 -5.46
N ARG A 136 -4.56 -2.00 -5.82
CA ARG A 136 -5.49 -1.67 -6.91
C ARG A 136 -4.87 -1.76 -8.30
N VAL A 137 -3.56 -2.03 -8.40
CA VAL A 137 -2.88 -2.21 -9.70
C VAL A 137 -2.79 -3.70 -10.01
N ILE A 138 -3.31 -4.10 -11.16
CA ILE A 138 -3.44 -5.50 -11.60
C ILE A 138 -2.85 -5.71 -12.99
N GLY A 139 -2.73 -6.95 -13.44
CA GLY A 139 -2.36 -7.26 -14.82
C GLY A 139 -3.41 -6.76 -15.82
N ALA A 140 -2.99 -6.47 -17.05
CA ALA A 140 -3.90 -6.02 -18.12
C ALA A 140 -4.96 -7.07 -18.47
N ASP A 141 -4.69 -8.34 -18.22
CA ASP A 141 -5.61 -9.48 -18.38
C ASP A 141 -6.50 -9.71 -17.13
N GLY A 142 -6.43 -8.83 -16.13
CA GLY A 142 -7.14 -8.96 -14.86
C GLY A 142 -6.46 -9.86 -13.83
N SER A 143 -5.29 -10.42 -14.15
CA SER A 143 -4.54 -11.28 -13.22
C SER A 143 -3.97 -10.50 -12.04
N LEU A 144 -3.96 -11.15 -10.86
CA LEU A 144 -3.28 -10.61 -9.69
C LEU A 144 -1.79 -10.96 -9.78
N THR A 145 -0.97 -9.94 -9.92
CA THR A 145 0.48 -10.07 -10.00
C THR A 145 1.14 -9.20 -8.95
N GLY A 146 2.21 -9.69 -8.36
CA GLY A 146 3.12 -8.98 -7.49
C GLY A 146 2.46 -8.15 -6.38
N TYR A 147 2.53 -8.60 -5.15
CA TYR A 147 2.15 -7.82 -3.98
C TYR A 147 3.08 -8.13 -2.80
N GLY A 148 3.58 -7.06 -2.19
CA GLY A 148 4.55 -7.21 -1.11
C GLY A 148 4.03 -7.93 0.12
N GLY A 149 2.73 -7.90 0.36
CA GLY A 149 2.07 -8.65 1.42
C GLY A 149 1.63 -10.06 1.02
N GLY A 150 1.88 -10.49 -0.24
CA GLY A 150 1.39 -11.74 -0.80
C GLY A 150 0.04 -11.58 -1.52
N LEU A 151 -0.18 -12.40 -2.55
CA LEU A 151 -1.37 -12.29 -3.41
C LEU A 151 -2.68 -12.55 -2.65
N HIS A 152 -2.67 -13.38 -1.63
CA HIS A 152 -3.85 -13.63 -0.79
C HIS A 152 -4.33 -12.35 -0.08
N ARG A 153 -3.42 -11.49 0.39
CA ARG A 153 -3.77 -10.20 0.99
C ARG A 153 -4.24 -9.19 -0.04
N LYS A 154 -3.61 -9.18 -1.23
CA LYS A 154 -4.08 -8.35 -2.34
C LYS A 154 -5.51 -8.70 -2.73
N GLN A 155 -5.80 -9.98 -2.87
CA GLN A 155 -7.14 -10.47 -3.15
C GLN A 155 -8.14 -10.06 -2.05
N ALA A 156 -7.78 -10.25 -0.78
CA ALA A 156 -8.65 -9.87 0.35
C ALA A 156 -8.98 -8.37 0.37
N LEU A 157 -8.01 -7.51 0.06
CA LEU A 157 -8.23 -6.06 -0.03
C LEU A 157 -9.15 -5.70 -1.20
N LEU A 158 -8.94 -6.31 -2.37
CA LEU A 158 -9.80 -6.09 -3.54
C LEU A 158 -11.23 -6.59 -3.31
N GLU A 159 -11.41 -7.73 -2.66
CA GLU A 159 -12.73 -8.26 -2.27
C GLU A 159 -13.42 -7.33 -1.27
N LEU A 160 -12.70 -6.84 -0.26
CA LEU A 160 -13.21 -5.86 0.70
C LEU A 160 -13.72 -4.61 -0.01
N GLU A 161 -12.94 -4.08 -0.94
CA GLU A 161 -13.26 -2.86 -1.66
C GLU A 161 -14.36 -3.05 -2.72
N GLY A 162 -14.40 -4.20 -3.38
CA GLY A 162 -15.37 -4.50 -4.42
C GLY A 162 -16.78 -4.75 -3.92
N SER A 163 -16.91 -5.37 -2.74
CA SER A 163 -18.21 -5.68 -2.13
C SER A 163 -18.75 -4.57 -1.23
N GLY A 164 -17.92 -3.60 -0.83
CA GLY A 164 -18.26 -2.63 0.20
C GLY A 164 -18.53 -3.28 1.58
N ARG A 165 -18.38 -4.59 1.68
CA ARG A 165 -18.50 -5.40 2.90
C ARG A 165 -17.35 -6.41 2.92
N PRO A 166 -16.66 -6.58 4.06
CA PRO A 166 -15.69 -7.64 4.19
C PRO A 166 -16.40 -8.98 3.98
N ASP A 167 -15.95 -9.79 3.00
CA ASP A 167 -16.40 -11.17 2.92
C ASP A 167 -15.94 -11.92 4.19
N PRO A 168 -16.83 -12.41 5.04
CA PRO A 168 -16.45 -13.14 6.25
C PRO A 168 -15.54 -14.35 5.96
N ALA A 169 -15.61 -14.92 4.75
CA ALA A 169 -14.82 -16.07 4.35
C ALA A 169 -13.31 -15.77 4.21
N TRP A 170 -12.88 -14.53 3.98
CA TRP A 170 -11.46 -14.23 3.95
C TRP A 170 -10.83 -14.28 5.35
N ARG A 171 -11.57 -13.96 6.40
CA ARG A 171 -11.14 -14.13 7.81
C ARG A 171 -10.84 -15.59 8.12
N THR A 172 -11.69 -16.51 7.66
CA THR A 172 -11.55 -17.94 7.91
C THR A 172 -10.42 -18.58 7.10
N ARG A 173 -10.17 -18.09 5.88
CA ARG A 173 -9.09 -18.61 5.01
C ARG A 173 -7.69 -18.31 5.57
N GLN A 174 -7.52 -17.26 6.39
CA GLN A 174 -6.22 -16.95 7.00
C GLN A 174 -5.89 -17.85 8.19
N THR A 175 -6.87 -18.31 8.93
CA THR A 175 -6.67 -19.22 10.07
C THR A 175 -6.23 -20.62 9.62
N SER A 176 -6.45 -20.98 8.35
CA SER A 176 -6.06 -22.28 7.76
C SER A 176 -4.65 -22.30 7.17
N LEU A 177 -3.92 -21.17 7.19
CA LEU A 177 -2.58 -21.03 6.62
C LEU A 177 -1.49 -20.78 7.69
N LEU A 178 -1.86 -20.82 8.96
CA LEU A 178 -0.97 -20.83 10.13
C LEU A 178 -0.90 -22.23 10.71
#